data_b37fb35e4d4a19580079334da8cd504a
#
_entry.id   b37fb35e4d4a19580079334da8cd504a
#
_cell.length_a   1.000
_cell.length_b   1.000
_cell.length_c   1.000
_cell.angle_alpha   90.00
_cell.angle_beta   90.00
_cell.angle_gamma   90.00
#
_symmetry.space_group_name_H-M   'P 1'
#
loop_
_entity.id
_entity.type
_entity.pdbx_description
1 polymer ?
#
loop_
_entity_poly.entity_id
_entity_poly.type
_entity_poly.pdbx_seq_one_letter_code
_entity_poly.pdbx_strand_id
1 'polypeptide(L)'
;MAEKRDYYEVLGVAKNANADEIKKAYRKAAIKYHPDKNPGDKEAEEKFKEAAEAYDVLSNPEKRARYDQFGHAGMSGAAGAGGGFGGFGGGFSMEDIFSQFGDIFGGHFSGGSYRTSSSGGRRVSRGTDIRVRVKLSLAEIAAGTVKKLKINKQIACPKCGGTGAKDANSYSTCSTCNGAGYVNRVENTFFGRMQTQSVCPTCGGTGKVITNPCDECKGEGTIKGSEVVEIRIPAGVGDGMVLTVSGKGNAARHGGVNGDLQVVIEEERNPELLRDGNDLIHNLNITVPTALLGGSVEVPTVDGRVRIKIAPGTPAGKVLRLAGKGLPDVNGYGRGDILVVVDVTVPAKLNAEEKRLVEQLAAQPSFQRAEASKGHNIFDRMKSFFR
;
A
#
# COMPACT_ATOMS: atom_id res chain seq x y z
N MET A 1 20.46 32.93 32.40
CA MET A 1 20.27 31.62 31.77
C MET A 1 19.12 30.97 32.48
N ALA A 2 18.02 30.64 31.77
CA ALA A 2 16.88 29.98 32.38
C ALA A 2 17.32 28.60 32.91
N GLU A 3 17.04 28.33 34.15
CA GLU A 3 17.35 27.07 34.83
C GLU A 3 16.49 25.98 34.17
N LYS A 4 17.13 24.95 33.56
CA LYS A 4 16.40 23.83 32.93
C LYS A 4 15.65 23.06 34.02
N ARG A 5 14.37 22.78 33.79
CA ARG A 5 13.51 22.01 34.71
C ARG A 5 13.99 20.55 34.81
N ASP A 6 13.77 19.91 35.96
CA ASP A 6 14.05 18.48 36.16
C ASP A 6 13.25 17.62 35.15
N TYR A 7 13.91 16.68 34.49
CA TYR A 7 13.27 15.81 33.49
C TYR A 7 12.14 14.96 34.06
N TYR A 8 12.19 14.58 35.33
CA TYR A 8 11.09 13.90 36.00
C TYR A 8 9.88 14.81 36.18
N GLU A 9 10.11 16.08 36.47
CA GLU A 9 9.04 17.08 36.56
C GLU A 9 8.44 17.43 35.20
N VAL A 10 9.26 17.51 34.16
CA VAL A 10 8.82 17.74 32.76
C VAL A 10 7.86 16.65 32.29
N LEU A 11 8.13 15.39 32.60
CA LEU A 11 7.26 14.27 32.29
C LEU A 11 6.15 14.05 33.33
N GLY A 12 6.24 14.69 34.51
CA GLY A 12 5.27 14.50 35.60
C GLY A 12 5.31 13.11 36.21
N VAL A 13 6.50 12.53 36.36
CA VAL A 13 6.71 11.19 36.93
C VAL A 13 7.63 11.24 38.15
N ALA A 14 7.51 10.28 39.03
CA ALA A 14 8.39 10.17 40.20
C ALA A 14 9.81 9.72 39.81
N LYS A 15 10.83 10.07 40.60
CA LYS A 15 12.24 9.67 40.35
C LYS A 15 12.46 8.15 40.32
N ASN A 16 11.58 7.38 40.93
CA ASN A 16 11.60 5.92 40.95
C ASN A 16 10.70 5.28 39.87
N ALA A 17 10.15 6.07 38.94
CA ALA A 17 9.27 5.58 37.88
C ALA A 17 9.98 4.51 37.00
N ASN A 18 9.24 3.51 36.62
CA ASN A 18 9.73 2.46 35.72
C ASN A 18 9.69 2.91 34.26
N ALA A 19 10.32 2.13 33.37
CA ALA A 19 10.42 2.48 31.94
C ALA A 19 9.05 2.61 31.25
N ASP A 20 8.07 1.81 31.65
CA ASP A 20 6.72 1.85 31.09
C ASP A 20 5.95 3.08 31.53
N GLU A 21 6.12 3.52 32.76
CA GLU A 21 5.54 4.76 33.30
C GLU A 21 6.10 5.98 32.61
N ILE A 22 7.42 6.03 32.41
CA ILE A 22 8.11 7.11 31.67
C ILE A 22 7.59 7.17 30.22
N LYS A 23 7.47 6.01 29.57
CA LYS A 23 6.94 5.92 28.19
C LYS A 23 5.48 6.37 28.08
N LYS A 24 4.65 6.01 29.05
CA LYS A 24 3.23 6.40 29.11
C LYS A 24 3.08 7.89 29.36
N ALA A 25 3.90 8.47 30.25
CA ALA A 25 3.90 9.88 30.53
C ALA A 25 4.33 10.72 29.33
N TYR A 26 5.40 10.30 28.64
CA TYR A 26 5.85 10.93 27.41
C TYR A 26 4.77 10.90 26.33
N ARG A 27 4.13 9.74 26.07
CA ARG A 27 3.03 9.65 25.09
C ARG A 27 1.89 10.63 25.40
N LYS A 28 1.54 10.77 26.66
CA LYS A 28 0.49 11.71 27.11
C LYS A 28 0.89 13.17 26.86
N ALA A 29 2.14 13.54 27.17
CA ALA A 29 2.68 14.87 26.92
C ALA A 29 2.77 15.15 25.41
N ALA A 30 3.26 14.22 24.62
CA ALA A 30 3.39 14.33 23.18
C ALA A 30 2.04 14.52 22.46
N ILE A 31 0.99 13.80 22.87
CA ILE A 31 -0.37 13.98 22.33
C ILE A 31 -0.96 15.33 22.73
N LYS A 32 -0.67 15.80 23.93
CA LYS A 32 -1.18 17.07 24.47
C LYS A 32 -0.57 18.28 23.78
N TYR A 33 0.74 18.26 23.54
CA TYR A 33 1.52 19.37 22.99
C TYR A 33 1.87 19.16 21.51
N HIS A 34 1.17 18.25 20.81
CA HIS A 34 1.41 17.99 19.39
C HIS A 34 1.16 19.23 18.53
N PRO A 35 2.02 19.56 17.56
CA PRO A 35 1.86 20.73 16.71
C PRO A 35 0.57 20.71 15.89
N ASP A 36 0.09 19.54 15.47
CA ASP A 36 -1.18 19.43 14.75
C ASP A 36 -2.40 19.77 15.61
N LYS A 37 -2.27 19.63 16.94
CA LYS A 37 -3.34 20.01 17.88
C LYS A 37 -3.22 21.44 18.39
N ASN A 38 -2.01 22.01 18.33
CA ASN A 38 -1.69 23.35 18.80
C ASN A 38 -0.92 24.13 17.71
N PRO A 39 -1.51 24.37 16.53
CA PRO A 39 -0.82 25.02 15.44
C PRO A 39 -0.48 26.48 15.80
N GLY A 40 0.83 26.80 15.75
CA GLY A 40 1.33 28.16 16.02
C GLY A 40 1.54 28.52 17.49
N ASP A 41 1.30 27.61 18.43
CA ASP A 41 1.55 27.82 19.86
C ASP A 41 3.01 27.49 20.21
N LYS A 42 3.82 28.54 20.39
CA LYS A 42 5.24 28.41 20.74
C LYS A 42 5.48 27.78 22.12
N GLU A 43 4.58 28.00 23.08
CA GLU A 43 4.71 27.39 24.40
C GLU A 43 4.46 25.87 24.34
N ALA A 44 3.51 25.43 23.51
CA ALA A 44 3.26 24.02 23.28
C ALA A 44 4.44 23.36 22.56
N GLU A 45 5.08 24.06 21.61
CA GLU A 45 6.26 23.59 20.91
C GLU A 45 7.47 23.42 21.86
N GLU A 46 7.70 24.39 22.75
CA GLU A 46 8.77 24.30 23.75
C GLU A 46 8.54 23.16 24.74
N LYS A 47 7.32 22.99 25.25
CA LYS A 47 6.95 21.88 26.14
C LYS A 47 7.06 20.53 25.45
N PHE A 48 6.78 20.45 24.14
CA PHE A 48 6.99 19.24 23.37
C PHE A 48 8.47 18.88 23.23
N LYS A 49 9.33 19.87 22.94
CA LYS A 49 10.80 19.70 22.86
C LYS A 49 11.39 19.27 24.21
N GLU A 50 10.98 19.93 25.30
CA GLU A 50 11.42 19.55 26.66
C GLU A 50 10.99 18.11 27.03
N ALA A 51 9.75 17.71 26.68
CA ALA A 51 9.27 16.37 26.93
C ALA A 51 10.04 15.30 26.12
N ALA A 52 10.43 15.61 24.87
CA ALA A 52 11.22 14.73 24.03
C ALA A 52 12.64 14.57 24.58
N GLU A 53 13.30 15.66 25.00
CA GLU A 53 14.61 15.64 25.63
C GLU A 53 14.58 14.83 26.93
N ALA A 54 13.59 15.04 27.78
CA ALA A 54 13.40 14.30 29.02
C ALA A 54 13.24 12.79 28.78
N TYR A 55 12.46 12.42 27.76
CA TYR A 55 12.27 11.01 27.42
C TYR A 55 13.55 10.34 26.87
N ASP A 56 14.31 11.03 26.02
CA ASP A 56 15.59 10.51 25.50
C ASP A 56 16.56 10.16 26.63
N VAL A 57 16.61 10.97 27.66
CA VAL A 57 17.51 10.74 28.80
C VAL A 57 16.96 9.65 29.72
N LEU A 58 15.68 9.72 30.10
CA LEU A 58 15.10 8.82 31.10
C LEU A 58 14.74 7.44 30.59
N SER A 59 14.57 7.26 29.27
CA SER A 59 14.30 5.95 28.67
C SER A 59 15.53 5.06 28.52
N ASN A 60 16.72 5.64 28.50
CA ASN A 60 17.98 4.90 28.42
C ASN A 60 18.59 4.72 29.82
N PRO A 61 18.80 3.47 30.29
CA PRO A 61 19.31 3.22 31.64
C PRO A 61 20.65 3.89 31.94
N GLU A 62 21.56 3.93 30.96
CA GLU A 62 22.88 4.54 31.13
C GLU A 62 22.80 6.07 31.23
N LYS A 63 22.00 6.70 30.35
CA LYS A 63 21.79 8.16 30.39
C LYS A 63 21.05 8.57 31.65
N ARG A 64 20.05 7.78 32.07
CA ARG A 64 19.30 8.02 33.30
C ARG A 64 20.22 7.95 34.52
N ALA A 65 21.03 6.90 34.66
CA ALA A 65 21.98 6.79 35.77
C ALA A 65 22.97 7.96 35.83
N ARG A 66 23.41 8.45 34.68
CA ARG A 66 24.30 9.61 34.59
C ARG A 66 23.57 10.92 34.95
N TYR A 67 22.33 11.07 34.54
CA TYR A 67 21.50 12.18 34.89
C TYR A 67 21.15 12.21 36.38
N ASP A 68 20.87 11.04 36.98
CA ASP A 68 20.60 10.90 38.41
C ASP A 68 21.81 11.26 39.30
N GLN A 69 23.03 11.06 38.78
CA GLN A 69 24.29 11.38 39.51
C GLN A 69 24.74 12.84 39.32
N PHE A 70 24.61 13.39 38.12
CA PHE A 70 25.26 14.66 37.76
C PHE A 70 24.26 15.74 37.27
N GLY A 71 22.96 15.44 37.23
CA GLY A 71 21.93 16.33 36.72
C GLY A 71 22.18 16.74 35.27
N HIS A 72 21.67 17.92 34.89
CA HIS A 72 21.87 18.49 33.55
C HIS A 72 23.36 18.72 33.20
N ALA A 73 24.21 18.95 34.16
CA ALA A 73 25.63 19.17 33.94
C ALA A 73 26.35 17.90 33.43
N GLY A 74 25.90 16.72 33.88
CA GLY A 74 26.43 15.43 33.39
C GLY A 74 26.07 15.10 31.94
N MET A 75 25.06 15.78 31.40
CA MET A 75 24.62 15.58 30.00
C MET A 75 25.31 16.55 29.03
N SER A 76 25.79 17.72 29.51
CA SER A 76 26.48 18.71 28.67
C SER A 76 27.99 18.42 28.47
N GLY A 77 28.59 17.56 29.31
CA GLY A 77 30.03 17.25 29.27
C GLY A 77 30.45 16.11 28.33
N ALA A 78 29.54 15.41 27.68
CA ALA A 78 29.81 14.22 26.84
C ALA A 78 30.09 14.53 25.36
N ALA A 79 30.33 15.77 24.99
CA ALA A 79 30.62 16.19 23.60
C ALA A 79 32.01 15.76 23.07
N GLY A 80 32.79 14.96 23.81
CA GLY A 80 34.20 14.70 23.52
C GLY A 80 34.59 13.28 23.15
N ALA A 81 33.73 12.25 23.25
CA ALA A 81 34.14 10.88 22.89
C ALA A 81 32.97 10.01 22.42
N GLY A 82 32.82 9.93 21.12
CA GLY A 82 32.14 8.81 20.44
C GLY A 82 30.63 8.71 20.61
N GLY A 83 29.86 9.29 19.67
CA GLY A 83 28.48 8.89 19.44
C GLY A 83 27.41 9.91 19.80
N GLY A 84 27.12 10.78 18.89
CA GLY A 84 25.84 11.42 18.55
C GLY A 84 24.92 11.93 19.65
N PHE A 85 24.69 13.23 19.64
CA PHE A 85 23.67 14.02 20.33
C PHE A 85 24.11 14.88 21.51
N GLY A 86 25.13 15.70 21.29
CA GLY A 86 25.43 16.79 22.20
C GLY A 86 25.14 18.13 21.52
N GLY A 87 23.99 18.75 21.78
CA GLY A 87 23.77 20.10 21.35
C GLY A 87 22.34 20.47 20.92
N PHE A 88 21.39 20.51 21.83
CA PHE A 88 20.09 21.15 21.62
C PHE A 88 20.17 22.68 21.67
N GLY A 89 21.18 23.25 21.03
CA GLY A 89 21.45 24.69 21.04
C GLY A 89 21.50 25.32 19.66
N GLY A 90 20.97 24.72 18.61
CA GLY A 90 21.01 25.31 17.27
C GLY A 90 20.23 24.50 16.25
N GLY A 91 18.99 24.91 15.97
CA GLY A 91 18.40 24.74 14.65
C GLY A 91 18.00 23.36 14.17
N PHE A 92 17.65 22.41 15.04
CA PHE A 92 17.01 21.17 14.57
C PHE A 92 15.58 21.43 14.18
N SER A 93 15.22 21.01 12.95
CA SER A 93 13.87 21.10 12.45
C SER A 93 12.98 20.04 13.13
N MET A 94 11.70 20.35 13.22
CA MET A 94 10.66 19.44 13.75
C MET A 94 10.68 18.07 13.06
N GLU A 95 11.05 18.04 11.76
CA GLU A 95 11.18 16.83 10.95
C GLU A 95 12.29 15.90 11.45
N ASP A 96 13.39 16.45 11.96
CA ASP A 96 14.51 15.65 12.48
C ASP A 96 14.11 14.93 13.78
N ILE A 97 13.32 15.58 14.63
CA ILE A 97 12.79 14.98 15.86
C ILE A 97 11.78 13.88 15.50
N PHE A 98 10.92 14.11 14.51
CA PHE A 98 9.95 13.13 14.04
C PHE A 98 10.59 11.89 13.40
N SER A 99 11.66 12.06 12.65
CA SER A 99 12.37 10.94 12.04
C SER A 99 13.08 10.03 13.06
N GLN A 100 13.58 10.62 14.15
CA GLN A 100 14.28 9.90 15.21
C GLN A 100 13.32 9.12 16.13
N PHE A 101 12.10 9.64 16.33
CA PHE A 101 11.09 9.03 17.20
C PHE A 101 9.94 8.35 16.45
N GLY A 102 10.03 8.23 15.11
CA GLY A 102 9.03 7.59 14.25
C GLY A 102 8.63 6.18 14.67
N ASP A 103 9.57 5.40 15.23
CA ASP A 103 9.32 4.04 15.70
C ASP A 103 8.41 3.96 16.94
N ILE A 104 8.27 5.04 17.71
CA ILE A 104 7.45 5.08 18.93
C ILE A 104 6.01 5.52 18.59
N PHE A 105 5.85 6.36 17.58
CA PHE A 105 4.55 6.83 17.07
C PHE A 105 3.98 5.95 15.95
N GLY A 106 4.83 5.18 15.25
CA GLY A 106 4.52 4.45 14.03
C GLY A 106 3.89 3.09 14.21
N GLY A 107 3.10 2.85 15.25
CA GLY A 107 2.26 1.64 15.33
C GLY A 107 1.12 1.59 14.32
N HIS A 108 0.85 2.64 13.52
CA HIS A 108 -0.28 2.65 12.59
C HIS A 108 -0.20 3.64 11.42
N PHE A 109 1.01 4.09 11.01
CA PHE A 109 1.12 4.85 9.76
C PHE A 109 2.18 4.26 8.85
N SER A 110 1.67 3.68 7.78
CA SER A 110 2.24 3.10 6.58
C SER A 110 3.52 3.76 6.07
N GLY A 111 4.48 2.91 5.68
CA GLY A 111 5.28 3.15 4.49
C GLY A 111 6.75 3.45 4.72
N GLY A 112 7.59 2.47 4.44
CA GLY A 112 8.98 2.70 4.06
C GLY A 112 10.02 2.51 5.15
N SER A 113 10.14 1.31 5.69
CA SER A 113 11.28 0.91 6.49
C SER A 113 12.54 0.82 5.62
N TYR A 114 13.28 1.91 5.49
CA TYR A 114 14.69 1.82 5.12
C TYR A 114 15.49 1.31 6.33
N ARG A 115 15.49 0.02 6.53
CA ARG A 115 16.48 -0.63 7.38
C ARG A 115 17.86 -0.46 6.73
N THR A 116 18.58 0.54 7.14
CA THR A 116 20.03 0.61 6.91
C THR A 116 20.69 -0.40 7.85
N SER A 117 20.63 -1.67 7.46
CA SER A 117 21.44 -2.70 8.08
C SER A 117 22.88 -2.50 7.64
N SER A 118 23.66 -1.78 8.44
CA SER A 118 25.13 -1.75 8.32
C SER A 118 25.71 -3.03 8.93
N SER A 119 25.29 -4.15 8.42
CA SER A 119 26.01 -5.41 8.54
C SER A 119 26.94 -5.49 7.33
N GLY A 120 28.26 -5.59 7.53
CA GLY A 120 29.29 -5.76 6.50
C GLY A 120 29.16 -7.07 5.72
N GLY A 121 27.96 -7.44 5.32
CA GLY A 121 27.62 -8.55 4.46
C GLY A 121 27.89 -8.20 2.99
N ARG A 122 28.47 -9.14 2.24
CA ARG A 122 28.56 -9.07 0.78
C ARG A 122 27.24 -8.60 0.21
N ARG A 123 27.22 -7.48 -0.50
CA ARG A 123 26.04 -7.02 -1.23
C ARG A 123 25.74 -8.05 -2.32
N VAL A 124 24.68 -8.82 -2.10
CA VAL A 124 24.17 -9.77 -3.11
C VAL A 124 23.51 -8.94 -4.21
N SER A 125 23.92 -9.14 -5.45
CA SER A 125 23.29 -8.53 -6.62
C SER A 125 21.82 -8.94 -6.65
N ARG A 126 20.91 -7.98 -6.84
CA ARG A 126 19.46 -8.26 -7.01
C ARG A 126 19.04 -7.99 -8.46
N GLY A 127 18.25 -8.89 -9.00
CA GLY A 127 17.59 -8.70 -10.28
C GLY A 127 16.53 -7.61 -10.20
N THR A 128 16.17 -7.03 -11.34
CA THR A 128 15.12 -6.02 -11.42
C THR A 128 13.74 -6.66 -11.41
N ASP A 129 12.78 -5.98 -10.82
CA ASP A 129 11.39 -6.41 -10.79
C ASP A 129 10.75 -6.25 -12.18
N ILE A 130 9.75 -7.09 -12.47
CA ILE A 130 8.98 -7.05 -13.71
C ILE A 130 7.54 -6.72 -13.37
N ARG A 131 6.93 -5.83 -14.13
CA ARG A 131 5.53 -5.48 -13.98
C ARG A 131 4.72 -5.95 -15.18
N VAL A 132 3.66 -6.73 -14.94
CA VAL A 132 2.77 -7.28 -15.97
C VAL A 132 1.32 -6.95 -15.60
N ARG A 133 0.51 -6.57 -16.60
CA ARG A 133 -0.93 -6.36 -16.42
C ARG A 133 -1.69 -7.61 -16.81
N VAL A 134 -2.68 -7.97 -16.01
CA VAL A 134 -3.56 -9.12 -16.26
C VAL A 134 -5.00 -8.68 -16.23
N LYS A 135 -5.71 -8.89 -17.32
CA LYS A 135 -7.14 -8.61 -17.43
C LYS A 135 -7.95 -9.74 -16.85
N LEU A 136 -8.92 -9.38 -16.04
CA LEU A 136 -9.83 -10.31 -15.38
C LEU A 136 -11.29 -9.88 -15.62
N SER A 137 -12.12 -10.85 -15.95
CA SER A 137 -13.57 -10.68 -15.98
C SER A 137 -14.15 -10.69 -14.56
N LEU A 138 -15.35 -10.10 -14.36
CA LEU A 138 -16.04 -10.13 -13.06
C LEU A 138 -16.26 -11.56 -12.54
N ALA A 139 -16.50 -12.53 -13.43
CA ALA A 139 -16.64 -13.93 -13.06
C ALA A 139 -15.34 -14.52 -12.50
N GLU A 140 -14.19 -14.21 -13.12
CA GLU A 140 -12.89 -14.64 -12.63
C GLU A 140 -12.53 -13.95 -11.30
N ILE A 141 -12.91 -12.68 -11.13
CA ILE A 141 -12.71 -11.94 -9.88
C ILE A 141 -13.56 -12.55 -8.76
N ALA A 142 -14.80 -12.94 -9.05
CA ALA A 142 -15.69 -13.52 -8.03
C ALA A 142 -15.27 -14.91 -7.56
N ALA A 143 -14.76 -15.73 -8.47
CA ALA A 143 -14.37 -17.11 -8.17
C ALA A 143 -12.92 -17.24 -7.70
N GLY A 144 -12.09 -16.25 -8.06
CA GLY A 144 -10.64 -16.41 -8.07
C GLY A 144 -10.19 -17.28 -9.24
N THR A 145 -8.96 -17.14 -9.66
CA THR A 145 -8.46 -17.87 -10.84
C THR A 145 -6.96 -18.15 -10.76
N VAL A 146 -6.54 -19.13 -11.52
CA VAL A 146 -5.12 -19.46 -11.70
C VAL A 146 -4.75 -19.19 -13.15
N LYS A 147 -3.88 -18.20 -13.40
CA LYS A 147 -3.43 -17.86 -14.75
C LYS A 147 -1.98 -18.24 -14.96
N LYS A 148 -1.67 -18.83 -16.11
CA LYS A 148 -0.31 -19.12 -16.55
C LYS A 148 0.14 -18.04 -17.52
N LEU A 149 1.17 -17.29 -17.12
CA LEU A 149 1.73 -16.20 -17.92
C LEU A 149 3.10 -16.60 -18.45
N LYS A 150 3.28 -16.47 -19.76
CA LYS A 150 4.60 -16.58 -20.40
C LYS A 150 5.25 -15.20 -20.39
N ILE A 151 6.32 -15.06 -19.63
CA ILE A 151 7.01 -13.79 -19.41
C ILE A 151 8.39 -13.85 -20.05
N ASN A 152 8.70 -12.87 -20.88
CA ASN A 152 10.03 -12.68 -21.43
C ASN A 152 10.86 -11.89 -20.43
N LYS A 153 11.96 -12.48 -19.96
CA LYS A 153 12.81 -11.90 -18.93
C LYS A 153 14.26 -12.34 -19.02
N GLN A 154 15.12 -11.73 -18.20
CA GLN A 154 16.45 -12.28 -17.96
C GLN A 154 16.31 -13.52 -17.08
N ILE A 155 16.79 -14.64 -17.57
CA ILE A 155 16.86 -15.92 -16.83
C ILE A 155 18.31 -16.25 -16.51
N ALA A 156 18.54 -17.02 -15.46
CA ALA A 156 19.87 -17.54 -15.19
C ALA A 156 20.37 -18.38 -16.38
N CYS A 157 21.59 -18.15 -16.80
CA CYS A 157 22.17 -18.90 -17.90
C CYS A 157 22.22 -20.39 -17.56
N PRO A 158 21.61 -21.28 -18.35
CA PRO A 158 21.54 -22.71 -18.05
C PRO A 158 22.92 -23.39 -18.08
N LYS A 159 23.85 -22.88 -18.90
CA LYS A 159 25.18 -23.48 -19.07
C LYS A 159 26.06 -23.26 -17.83
N CYS A 160 26.03 -22.07 -17.22
CA CYS A 160 26.84 -21.77 -16.05
C CYS A 160 26.03 -21.69 -14.74
N GLY A 161 24.72 -21.97 -14.76
CA GLY A 161 23.87 -21.88 -13.58
C GLY A 161 23.77 -20.48 -12.98
N GLY A 162 23.93 -19.42 -13.78
CA GLY A 162 23.87 -18.04 -13.31
C GLY A 162 25.20 -17.45 -12.85
N THR A 163 26.27 -18.23 -12.75
CA THR A 163 27.56 -17.78 -12.22
C THR A 163 28.32 -16.82 -13.14
N GLY A 164 28.14 -16.93 -14.44
CA GLY A 164 28.89 -16.19 -15.46
C GLY A 164 30.25 -16.78 -15.80
N ALA A 165 30.76 -17.70 -15.01
CA ALA A 165 32.03 -18.37 -15.22
C ALA A 165 31.86 -19.67 -15.96
N LYS A 166 32.87 -20.10 -16.75
CA LYS A 166 32.87 -21.37 -17.48
C LYS A 166 32.89 -22.54 -16.52
N ASP A 167 33.75 -22.48 -15.51
CA ASP A 167 33.99 -23.50 -14.52
C ASP A 167 34.18 -22.92 -13.10
N ALA A 168 34.10 -23.75 -12.06
CA ALA A 168 34.29 -23.35 -10.68
C ALA A 168 35.69 -22.74 -10.40
N ASN A 169 36.69 -23.09 -11.16
CA ASN A 169 38.06 -22.60 -11.06
C ASN A 169 38.31 -21.30 -11.87
N SER A 170 37.32 -20.81 -12.58
CA SER A 170 37.42 -19.63 -13.43
C SER A 170 37.24 -18.29 -12.66
N TYR A 171 37.59 -18.28 -11.39
CA TYR A 171 37.57 -17.09 -10.54
C TYR A 171 38.96 -16.80 -9.99
N SER A 172 39.34 -15.53 -10.00
CA SER A 172 40.52 -15.04 -9.24
C SER A 172 40.06 -14.04 -8.19
N THR A 173 40.84 -13.90 -7.11
CA THR A 173 40.61 -12.85 -6.13
C THR A 173 40.83 -11.48 -6.78
N CYS A 174 39.91 -10.55 -6.57
CA CYS A 174 40.03 -9.20 -7.13
C CYS A 174 41.27 -8.50 -6.56
N SER A 175 42.21 -8.12 -7.43
CA SER A 175 43.45 -7.43 -7.02
C SER A 175 43.21 -6.03 -6.48
N THR A 176 42.14 -5.36 -6.87
CA THR A 176 41.82 -3.98 -6.41
C THR A 176 41.32 -3.93 -4.97
N CYS A 177 40.57 -4.92 -4.52
CA CYS A 177 40.02 -4.97 -3.17
C CYS A 177 40.52 -6.17 -2.34
N ASN A 178 41.42 -6.97 -2.89
CA ASN A 178 41.98 -8.18 -2.26
C ASN A 178 40.89 -9.11 -1.68
N GLY A 179 39.77 -9.23 -2.40
CA GLY A 179 38.65 -10.07 -2.01
C GLY A 179 37.59 -9.38 -1.11
N ALA A 180 37.84 -8.19 -0.61
CA ALA A 180 36.94 -7.49 0.31
C ALA A 180 35.60 -7.06 -0.34
N GLY A 181 35.59 -6.81 -1.65
CA GLY A 181 34.40 -6.33 -2.37
C GLY A 181 34.19 -4.82 -2.29
N TYR A 182 34.90 -4.11 -1.45
CA TYR A 182 34.83 -2.66 -1.30
C TYR A 182 36.22 -2.03 -1.25
N VAL A 183 36.30 -0.75 -1.56
CA VAL A 183 37.51 0.06 -1.46
C VAL A 183 37.25 1.27 -0.59
N ASN A 184 38.20 1.61 0.29
CA ASN A 184 38.11 2.80 1.10
C ASN A 184 38.63 3.99 0.29
N ARG A 185 37.79 5.00 0.08
CA ARG A 185 38.19 6.28 -0.49
C ARG A 185 38.30 7.31 0.61
N VAL A 186 39.36 8.07 0.60
CA VAL A 186 39.52 9.24 1.46
C VAL A 186 39.17 10.46 0.60
N GLU A 187 38.08 11.11 0.93
CA GLU A 187 37.66 12.35 0.29
C GLU A 187 37.96 13.54 1.23
N ASN A 188 38.64 14.54 0.71
CA ASN A 188 38.83 15.78 1.44
C ASN A 188 37.60 16.64 1.27
N THR A 189 36.82 16.76 2.33
CA THR A 189 35.64 17.64 2.37
C THR A 189 35.98 18.91 3.13
N PHE A 190 35.11 19.93 3.05
CA PHE A 190 35.25 21.18 3.79
C PHE A 190 35.33 20.95 5.34
N PHE A 191 34.82 19.84 5.82
CA PHE A 191 34.80 19.43 7.22
C PHE A 191 35.96 18.49 7.61
N GLY A 192 36.95 18.28 6.72
CA GLY A 192 38.07 17.40 6.96
C GLY A 192 38.11 16.16 6.06
N ARG A 193 39.03 15.24 6.39
CA ARG A 193 39.18 13.98 5.67
C ARG A 193 38.09 13.00 6.10
N MET A 194 37.19 12.66 5.19
CA MET A 194 36.22 11.58 5.40
C MET A 194 36.66 10.31 4.67
N GLN A 195 36.62 9.20 5.38
CA GLN A 195 36.86 7.88 4.80
C GLN A 195 35.52 7.24 4.46
N THR A 196 35.28 7.08 3.17
CA THR A 196 34.02 6.50 2.65
C THR A 196 34.31 5.12 2.06
N GLN A 197 33.50 4.14 2.39
CA GLN A 197 33.54 2.83 1.73
C GLN A 197 32.71 2.86 0.46
N SER A 198 33.33 2.57 -0.68
CA SER A 198 32.64 2.43 -1.96
C SER A 198 32.77 1.01 -2.49
N VAL A 199 31.76 0.59 -3.27
CA VAL A 199 31.81 -0.71 -3.94
C VAL A 199 33.03 -0.75 -4.86
N CYS A 200 33.77 -1.84 -4.82
CA CYS A 200 34.94 -2.00 -5.68
C CYS A 200 34.53 -1.93 -7.16
N PRO A 201 35.07 -1.00 -7.96
CA PRO A 201 34.67 -0.79 -9.34
C PRO A 201 35.05 -1.98 -10.24
N THR A 202 36.09 -2.73 -9.89
CA THR A 202 36.61 -3.85 -10.68
C THR A 202 35.75 -5.10 -10.54
N CYS A 203 35.33 -5.43 -9.33
CA CYS A 203 34.54 -6.66 -9.09
C CYS A 203 33.07 -6.40 -8.80
N GLY A 204 32.60 -5.14 -8.77
CA GLY A 204 31.21 -4.79 -8.49
C GLY A 204 30.70 -5.28 -7.12
N GLY A 205 31.58 -5.46 -6.14
CA GLY A 205 31.22 -5.91 -4.80
C GLY A 205 31.37 -7.42 -4.55
N THR A 206 31.65 -8.22 -5.57
CA THR A 206 31.76 -9.69 -5.44
C THR A 206 33.06 -10.15 -4.77
N GLY A 207 34.10 -9.33 -4.77
CA GLY A 207 35.44 -9.68 -4.27
C GLY A 207 36.21 -10.62 -5.22
N LYS A 208 35.60 -11.11 -6.28
CA LYS A 208 36.18 -12.04 -7.25
C LYS A 208 36.02 -11.49 -8.67
N VAL A 209 36.93 -11.85 -9.56
CA VAL A 209 36.89 -11.51 -10.98
C VAL A 209 36.85 -12.81 -11.78
N ILE A 210 36.03 -12.87 -12.84
CA ILE A 210 35.92 -14.01 -13.74
C ILE A 210 37.11 -13.96 -14.66
N THR A 211 37.94 -15.02 -14.68
CA THR A 211 39.08 -15.18 -15.59
C THR A 211 38.68 -15.82 -16.92
N ASN A 212 37.79 -16.81 -16.88
CA ASN A 212 37.27 -17.50 -18.06
C ASN A 212 35.74 -17.32 -18.10
N PRO A 213 35.22 -16.37 -18.89
CA PRO A 213 33.77 -16.14 -18.97
C PRO A 213 33.05 -17.30 -19.67
N CYS A 214 31.81 -17.54 -19.29
CA CYS A 214 30.94 -18.50 -19.96
C CYS A 214 30.64 -18.05 -21.40
N ASP A 215 30.81 -18.96 -22.36
CA ASP A 215 30.67 -18.68 -23.79
C ASP A 215 29.27 -18.24 -24.19
N GLU A 216 28.23 -18.71 -23.48
CA GLU A 216 26.82 -18.40 -23.76
C GLU A 216 26.40 -17.04 -23.24
N CYS A 217 26.66 -16.74 -21.97
CA CYS A 217 26.29 -15.46 -21.35
C CYS A 217 27.40 -14.41 -21.33
N LYS A 218 28.60 -14.73 -21.86
CA LYS A 218 29.77 -13.85 -21.96
C LYS A 218 30.18 -13.21 -20.63
N GLY A 219 30.00 -13.94 -19.54
CA GLY A 219 30.36 -13.49 -18.19
C GLY A 219 29.21 -12.87 -17.40
N GLU A 220 28.08 -12.55 -18.00
CA GLU A 220 26.97 -11.88 -17.29
C GLU A 220 26.21 -12.80 -16.32
N GLY A 221 26.22 -14.11 -16.55
CA GLY A 221 25.47 -15.09 -15.76
C GLY A 221 23.97 -15.14 -16.11
N THR A 222 23.48 -14.22 -16.96
CA THR A 222 22.07 -14.17 -17.35
C THR A 222 21.93 -14.10 -18.86
N ILE A 223 20.83 -14.62 -19.39
CA ILE A 223 20.45 -14.56 -20.81
C ILE A 223 18.99 -14.16 -20.95
N LYS A 224 18.62 -13.65 -22.11
CA LYS A 224 17.21 -13.38 -22.43
C LYS A 224 16.51 -14.71 -22.68
N GLY A 225 15.40 -14.94 -21.97
CA GLY A 225 14.60 -16.14 -22.12
C GLY A 225 13.13 -15.89 -21.78
N SER A 226 12.34 -16.94 -21.80
CA SER A 226 10.95 -16.90 -21.36
C SER A 226 10.71 -17.96 -20.29
N GLU A 227 9.93 -17.58 -19.28
CA GLU A 227 9.47 -18.50 -18.23
C GLU A 227 7.93 -18.47 -18.17
N VAL A 228 7.33 -19.63 -17.97
CA VAL A 228 5.89 -19.71 -17.68
C VAL A 228 5.72 -19.70 -16.18
N VAL A 229 5.05 -18.67 -15.66
CA VAL A 229 4.77 -18.51 -14.24
C VAL A 229 3.29 -18.72 -14.00
N GLU A 230 2.96 -19.60 -13.07
CA GLU A 230 1.60 -19.81 -12.59
C GLU A 230 1.30 -18.84 -11.45
N ILE A 231 0.23 -18.06 -11.59
CA ILE A 231 -0.16 -17.03 -10.66
C ILE A 231 -1.55 -17.35 -10.12
N ARG A 232 -1.65 -17.50 -8.81
CA ARG A 232 -2.93 -17.68 -8.12
C ARG A 232 -3.47 -16.32 -7.73
N ILE A 233 -4.59 -15.96 -8.30
CA ILE A 233 -5.28 -14.71 -8.06
C ILE A 233 -6.44 -14.99 -7.12
N PRO A 234 -6.46 -14.42 -5.90
CA PRO A 234 -7.54 -14.63 -4.95
C PRO A 234 -8.85 -14.03 -5.46
N ALA A 235 -9.97 -14.49 -4.93
CA ALA A 235 -11.28 -13.92 -5.23
C ALA A 235 -11.39 -12.51 -4.60
N GLY A 236 -12.16 -11.63 -5.23
CA GLY A 236 -12.43 -10.28 -4.71
C GLY A 236 -11.39 -9.22 -5.06
N VAL A 237 -10.33 -9.56 -5.81
CA VAL A 237 -9.32 -8.57 -6.20
C VAL A 237 -9.94 -7.38 -6.92
N GLY A 238 -9.41 -6.17 -6.66
CA GLY A 238 -9.86 -4.92 -7.27
C GLY A 238 -9.00 -4.50 -8.45
N ASP A 239 -9.54 -3.58 -9.26
CA ASP A 239 -8.79 -2.92 -10.31
C ASP A 239 -7.59 -2.17 -9.73
N GLY A 240 -6.44 -2.24 -10.41
CA GLY A 240 -5.19 -1.62 -9.96
C GLY A 240 -4.47 -2.34 -8.82
N MET A 241 -5.01 -3.38 -8.22
CA MET A 241 -4.31 -4.16 -7.20
C MET A 241 -3.06 -4.83 -7.77
N VAL A 242 -2.00 -4.90 -6.95
CA VAL A 242 -0.71 -5.47 -7.33
C VAL A 242 -0.45 -6.73 -6.50
N LEU A 243 -0.33 -7.86 -7.19
CA LEU A 243 0.10 -9.13 -6.61
C LEU A 243 1.59 -9.30 -6.84
N THR A 244 2.36 -9.52 -5.77
CA THR A 244 3.80 -9.75 -5.87
C THR A 244 4.12 -11.23 -5.78
N VAL A 245 4.80 -11.75 -6.80
CA VAL A 245 5.31 -13.12 -6.82
C VAL A 245 6.83 -13.06 -6.66
N SER A 246 7.31 -13.40 -5.48
CA SER A 246 8.71 -13.27 -5.11
C SER A 246 9.64 -14.15 -5.95
N GLY A 247 10.79 -13.58 -6.35
CA GLY A 247 11.84 -14.28 -7.11
C GLY A 247 11.48 -14.62 -8.56
N LYS A 248 10.32 -14.15 -9.07
CA LYS A 248 9.87 -14.39 -10.45
C LYS A 248 10.14 -13.25 -11.43
N GLY A 249 10.81 -12.18 -10.96
CA GLY A 249 11.33 -11.11 -11.81
C GLY A 249 12.57 -11.51 -12.62
N ASN A 250 13.36 -10.53 -13.03
CA ASN A 250 14.62 -10.78 -13.74
C ASN A 250 15.64 -11.48 -12.85
N ALA A 251 16.38 -12.39 -13.42
CA ALA A 251 17.51 -13.02 -12.75
C ALA A 251 18.60 -11.97 -12.44
N ALA A 252 19.21 -12.09 -11.29
CA ALA A 252 20.36 -11.28 -10.91
C ALA A 252 21.63 -11.79 -11.61
N ARG A 253 22.56 -10.89 -11.86
CA ARG A 253 23.89 -11.25 -12.36
C ARG A 253 24.69 -12.01 -11.29
N HIS A 254 25.53 -12.91 -11.73
CA HIS A 254 26.50 -13.65 -10.88
C HIS A 254 25.85 -14.41 -9.72
N GLY A 255 24.70 -15.04 -9.95
CA GLY A 255 24.03 -15.88 -8.94
C GLY A 255 23.44 -15.13 -7.76
N GLY A 256 23.09 -13.86 -7.94
CA GLY A 256 22.39 -13.05 -6.94
C GLY A 256 20.92 -13.46 -6.75
N VAL A 257 20.17 -12.65 -6.01
CA VAL A 257 18.74 -12.87 -5.76
C VAL A 257 17.93 -12.29 -6.91
N ASN A 258 17.02 -13.08 -7.47
CA ASN A 258 16.12 -12.60 -8.52
C ASN A 258 15.22 -11.47 -8.00
N GLY A 259 14.78 -10.62 -8.92
CA GLY A 259 13.73 -9.64 -8.65
C GLY A 259 12.37 -10.31 -8.50
N ASP A 260 11.35 -9.52 -8.25
CA ASP A 260 9.98 -9.97 -8.07
C ASP A 260 9.14 -9.70 -9.32
N LEU A 261 8.09 -10.49 -9.50
CA LEU A 261 7.08 -10.25 -10.52
C LEU A 261 5.89 -9.55 -9.88
N GLN A 262 5.60 -8.33 -10.32
CA GLN A 262 4.46 -7.53 -9.94
C GLN A 262 3.35 -7.70 -10.97
N VAL A 263 2.25 -8.31 -10.57
CA VAL A 263 1.07 -8.52 -11.42
C VAL A 263 0.04 -7.48 -11.06
N VAL A 264 -0.21 -6.55 -11.98
CA VAL A 264 -1.24 -5.53 -11.84
C VAL A 264 -2.54 -6.07 -12.40
N ILE A 265 -3.56 -6.11 -11.59
CA ILE A 265 -4.89 -6.53 -12.00
C ILE A 265 -5.56 -5.38 -12.76
N GLU A 266 -6.16 -5.68 -13.90
CA GLU A 266 -6.98 -4.78 -14.70
C GLU A 266 -8.35 -5.42 -14.87
N GLU A 267 -9.41 -4.75 -14.42
CA GLU A 267 -10.77 -5.27 -14.54
C GLU A 267 -11.30 -5.05 -15.95
N GLU A 268 -11.86 -6.09 -16.57
CA GLU A 268 -12.57 -5.96 -17.84
C GLU A 268 -13.94 -5.34 -17.62
N ARG A 269 -14.25 -4.34 -18.45
CA ARG A 269 -15.59 -3.71 -18.42
C ARG A 269 -16.68 -4.73 -18.74
N ASN A 270 -17.62 -4.85 -17.82
CA ASN A 270 -18.83 -5.64 -18.06
C ASN A 270 -19.95 -4.71 -18.54
N PRO A 271 -20.67 -5.04 -19.64
CA PRO A 271 -21.73 -4.19 -20.18
C PRO A 271 -23.00 -4.20 -19.31
N GLU A 272 -23.22 -5.23 -18.51
CA GLU A 272 -24.45 -5.42 -17.74
C GLU A 272 -24.30 -5.11 -16.25
N LEU A 273 -23.06 -5.21 -15.71
CA LEU A 273 -22.76 -5.05 -14.30
C LEU A 273 -21.67 -4.01 -14.10
N LEU A 274 -21.96 -2.98 -13.34
CA LEU A 274 -20.98 -1.96 -12.93
C LEU A 274 -20.56 -2.25 -11.50
N ARG A 275 -19.25 -2.25 -11.24
CA ARG A 275 -18.70 -2.49 -9.91
C ARG A 275 -18.67 -1.21 -9.08
N ASP A 276 -19.10 -1.32 -7.82
CA ASP A 276 -18.95 -0.30 -6.77
C ASP A 276 -18.43 -0.97 -5.50
N GLY A 277 -17.11 -0.95 -5.31
CA GLY A 277 -16.46 -1.69 -4.23
C GLY A 277 -16.66 -3.20 -4.35
N ASN A 278 -17.37 -3.81 -3.39
CA ASN A 278 -17.75 -5.23 -3.42
C ASN A 278 -19.18 -5.42 -3.95
N ASP A 279 -19.94 -4.33 -4.09
CA ASP A 279 -21.28 -4.36 -4.66
C ASP A 279 -21.24 -4.23 -6.17
N LEU A 280 -22.33 -4.69 -6.82
CA LEU A 280 -22.52 -4.58 -8.25
C LEU A 280 -23.81 -3.83 -8.53
N ILE A 281 -23.80 -2.98 -9.53
CA ILE A 281 -24.97 -2.20 -9.95
C ILE A 281 -25.43 -2.72 -11.31
N HIS A 282 -26.72 -3.03 -11.44
CA HIS A 282 -27.37 -3.42 -12.68
C HIS A 282 -28.54 -2.50 -13.00
N ASN A 283 -28.55 -1.94 -14.20
CA ASN A 283 -29.70 -1.17 -14.67
C ASN A 283 -30.69 -2.11 -15.38
N LEU A 284 -31.83 -2.35 -14.73
CA LEU A 284 -32.89 -3.22 -15.22
C LEU A 284 -33.97 -2.40 -15.92
N ASN A 285 -34.04 -2.53 -17.23
CA ASN A 285 -35.13 -1.92 -18.04
C ASN A 285 -36.32 -2.82 -18.06
N ILE A 286 -37.45 -2.35 -17.53
CA ILE A 286 -38.76 -3.05 -17.60
C ILE A 286 -39.73 -2.27 -18.46
N THR A 287 -40.72 -2.96 -19.00
CA THR A 287 -41.79 -2.32 -19.78
C THR A 287 -42.83 -1.67 -18.86
N VAL A 288 -43.57 -0.68 -19.37
CA VAL A 288 -44.66 -0.02 -18.64
C VAL A 288 -45.70 -1.05 -18.12
N PRO A 289 -46.16 -2.04 -18.89
CA PRO A 289 -47.08 -3.07 -18.38
C PRO A 289 -46.49 -3.87 -17.22
N THR A 290 -45.21 -4.22 -17.30
CA THR A 290 -44.53 -4.95 -16.21
C THR A 290 -44.41 -4.08 -14.94
N ALA A 291 -44.18 -2.78 -15.08
CA ALA A 291 -44.13 -1.87 -13.96
C ALA A 291 -45.48 -1.73 -13.25
N LEU A 292 -46.57 -1.70 -14.02
CA LEU A 292 -47.93 -1.56 -13.50
C LEU A 292 -48.48 -2.86 -12.91
N LEU A 293 -48.40 -3.96 -13.66
CA LEU A 293 -49.01 -5.24 -13.30
C LEU A 293 -48.10 -6.14 -12.44
N GLY A 294 -46.85 -5.81 -12.38
CA GLY A 294 -45.84 -6.70 -11.82
C GLY A 294 -45.44 -7.81 -12.78
N GLY A 295 -44.47 -8.62 -12.37
CA GLY A 295 -44.01 -9.74 -13.20
C GLY A 295 -42.74 -10.37 -12.65
N SER A 296 -42.18 -11.27 -13.43
CA SER A 296 -40.86 -11.88 -13.15
C SER A 296 -39.88 -11.48 -14.24
N VAL A 297 -38.72 -11.02 -13.86
CA VAL A 297 -37.66 -10.59 -14.77
C VAL A 297 -36.34 -11.29 -14.40
N GLU A 298 -35.51 -11.60 -15.37
CA GLU A 298 -34.19 -12.18 -15.15
C GLU A 298 -33.17 -11.08 -15.09
N VAL A 299 -32.33 -11.15 -14.04
CA VAL A 299 -31.22 -10.23 -13.77
C VAL A 299 -29.90 -11.00 -13.88
N PRO A 300 -28.93 -10.48 -14.62
CA PRO A 300 -27.60 -11.07 -14.66
C PRO A 300 -26.93 -10.97 -13.30
N THR A 301 -26.20 -12.00 -12.93
CA THR A 301 -25.32 -12.04 -11.76
C THR A 301 -23.98 -12.57 -12.19
N VAL A 302 -22.98 -12.51 -11.33
CA VAL A 302 -21.64 -13.03 -11.63
C VAL A 302 -21.66 -14.56 -11.84
N ASP A 303 -22.55 -15.24 -11.15
CA ASP A 303 -22.69 -16.71 -11.18
C ASP A 303 -23.71 -17.20 -12.23
N GLY A 304 -24.34 -16.29 -13.01
CA GLY A 304 -25.36 -16.63 -13.99
C GLY A 304 -26.52 -15.65 -13.97
N ARG A 305 -27.78 -16.12 -14.12
CA ARG A 305 -28.99 -15.29 -14.09
C ARG A 305 -29.92 -15.70 -12.97
N VAL A 306 -30.50 -14.70 -12.30
CA VAL A 306 -31.47 -14.90 -11.21
C VAL A 306 -32.78 -14.27 -11.58
N ARG A 307 -33.88 -15.00 -11.36
CA ARG A 307 -35.24 -14.49 -11.60
C ARG A 307 -35.76 -13.76 -10.36
N ILE A 308 -36.13 -12.50 -10.52
CA ILE A 308 -36.70 -11.67 -9.47
C ILE A 308 -38.16 -11.31 -9.76
N LYS A 309 -38.94 -11.08 -8.72
CA LYS A 309 -40.32 -10.62 -8.83
C LYS A 309 -40.37 -9.10 -8.72
N ILE A 310 -41.03 -8.46 -9.69
CA ILE A 310 -41.33 -7.04 -9.66
C ILE A 310 -42.75 -6.90 -9.10
N ALA A 311 -42.91 -6.11 -8.05
CA ALA A 311 -44.21 -5.84 -7.45
C ALA A 311 -45.05 -4.92 -8.38
N PRO A 312 -46.37 -5.08 -8.40
CA PRO A 312 -47.25 -4.14 -9.12
C PRO A 312 -47.05 -2.71 -8.62
N GLY A 313 -47.07 -1.75 -9.53
CA GLY A 313 -46.88 -0.32 -9.19
C GLY A 313 -45.46 0.04 -8.83
N THR A 314 -44.45 -0.69 -9.34
CA THR A 314 -43.04 -0.37 -9.10
C THR A 314 -42.64 0.88 -9.88
N PRO A 315 -42.21 1.98 -9.20
CA PRO A 315 -41.79 3.21 -9.87
C PRO A 315 -40.39 3.07 -10.49
N ALA A 316 -40.13 3.86 -11.52
CA ALA A 316 -38.77 4.05 -12.04
C ALA A 316 -37.84 4.60 -10.96
N GLY A 317 -36.58 4.19 -11.00
CA GLY A 317 -35.55 4.54 -10.00
C GLY A 317 -35.66 3.78 -8.68
N LYS A 318 -36.56 2.76 -8.58
CA LYS A 318 -36.56 1.88 -7.41
C LYS A 318 -35.37 0.96 -7.45
N VAL A 319 -34.66 0.84 -6.32
CA VAL A 319 -33.53 -0.06 -6.16
C VAL A 319 -33.97 -1.33 -5.45
N LEU A 320 -33.70 -2.46 -6.07
CA LEU A 320 -33.89 -3.79 -5.49
C LEU A 320 -32.55 -4.39 -5.12
N ARG A 321 -32.40 -4.86 -3.89
CA ARG A 321 -31.16 -5.42 -3.37
C ARG A 321 -31.19 -6.94 -3.43
N LEU A 322 -30.23 -7.55 -4.09
CA LEU A 322 -29.98 -8.98 -4.10
C LEU A 322 -28.81 -9.29 -3.15
N ALA A 323 -29.16 -9.64 -1.93
CA ALA A 323 -28.18 -9.85 -0.87
C ALA A 323 -27.20 -10.99 -1.17
N GLY A 324 -25.90 -10.76 -0.92
CA GLY A 324 -24.84 -11.74 -1.08
C GLY A 324 -24.57 -12.19 -2.52
N LYS A 325 -25.00 -11.43 -3.53
CA LYS A 325 -24.79 -11.73 -4.97
C LYS A 325 -23.69 -10.87 -5.62
N GLY A 326 -23.08 -9.94 -4.88
CA GLY A 326 -21.95 -9.15 -5.31
C GLY A 326 -20.63 -9.91 -5.30
N LEU A 327 -19.52 -9.19 -5.21
CA LEU A 327 -18.16 -9.75 -5.18
C LEU A 327 -17.74 -10.10 -3.76
N PRO A 328 -16.90 -11.13 -3.57
CA PRO A 328 -16.31 -11.42 -2.27
C PRO A 328 -15.30 -10.35 -1.86
N ASP A 329 -15.06 -10.22 -0.56
CA ASP A 329 -13.99 -9.38 -0.03
C ASP A 329 -12.66 -10.13 -0.12
N VAL A 330 -11.61 -9.46 -0.61
CA VAL A 330 -10.28 -10.05 -0.79
C VAL A 330 -9.57 -10.35 0.54
N ASN A 331 -9.85 -9.55 1.58
CA ASN A 331 -9.20 -9.63 2.89
C ASN A 331 -10.15 -10.03 4.02
N GLY A 332 -11.44 -10.16 3.74
CA GLY A 332 -12.49 -10.36 4.74
C GLY A 332 -13.37 -11.57 4.49
N TYR A 333 -14.31 -11.74 5.42
CA TYR A 333 -15.39 -12.71 5.29
C TYR A 333 -16.64 -11.96 4.88
N GLY A 334 -17.14 -12.23 3.70
CA GLY A 334 -18.38 -11.63 3.23
C GLY A 334 -18.41 -11.48 1.72
N ARG A 335 -19.58 -11.16 1.25
CA ARG A 335 -19.87 -10.91 -0.16
C ARG A 335 -20.74 -9.69 -0.25
N GLY A 336 -20.47 -8.81 -1.20
CA GLY A 336 -21.32 -7.67 -1.50
C GLY A 336 -22.67 -8.09 -2.08
N ASP A 337 -23.44 -7.12 -2.46
CA ASP A 337 -24.80 -7.28 -2.99
C ASP A 337 -24.88 -6.84 -4.45
N ILE A 338 -25.97 -7.21 -5.14
CA ILE A 338 -26.31 -6.58 -6.41
C ILE A 338 -27.43 -5.58 -6.17
N LEU A 339 -27.19 -4.33 -6.55
CA LEU A 339 -28.18 -3.25 -6.54
C LEU A 339 -28.80 -3.15 -7.94
N VAL A 340 -30.04 -3.59 -8.05
CA VAL A 340 -30.78 -3.54 -9.30
C VAL A 340 -31.59 -2.26 -9.33
N VAL A 341 -31.20 -1.33 -10.19
CA VAL A 341 -31.91 -0.07 -10.42
C VAL A 341 -32.95 -0.32 -11.51
N VAL A 342 -34.21 -0.21 -11.12
CA VAL A 342 -35.31 -0.41 -12.06
C VAL A 342 -35.55 0.85 -12.88
N ASP A 343 -35.48 0.73 -14.20
CA ASP A 343 -35.86 1.78 -15.13
C ASP A 343 -37.06 1.33 -15.95
N VAL A 344 -37.94 2.27 -16.36
CA VAL A 344 -39.15 1.96 -17.11
C VAL A 344 -39.01 2.50 -18.53
N THR A 345 -38.92 1.59 -19.47
CA THR A 345 -38.82 1.93 -20.90
C THR A 345 -40.19 2.29 -21.47
N VAL A 346 -40.30 3.53 -21.97
CA VAL A 346 -41.48 4.02 -22.68
C VAL A 346 -41.23 3.91 -24.18
N PRO A 347 -42.08 3.24 -24.94
CA PRO A 347 -41.92 3.12 -26.38
C PRO A 347 -42.05 4.47 -27.09
N ALA A 348 -41.07 4.79 -27.94
CA ALA A 348 -41.01 6.07 -28.66
C ALA A 348 -42.09 6.18 -29.80
N LYS A 349 -42.54 5.04 -30.30
CA LYS A 349 -43.56 4.99 -31.37
C LYS A 349 -44.63 3.97 -30.99
N LEU A 350 -45.89 4.35 -31.18
CA LEU A 350 -47.05 3.51 -30.95
C LEU A 350 -47.79 3.32 -32.30
N ASN A 351 -48.32 2.15 -32.52
CA ASN A 351 -49.28 1.91 -33.61
C ASN A 351 -50.64 2.51 -33.27
N ALA A 352 -51.61 2.49 -34.24
CA ALA A 352 -52.91 3.12 -34.04
C ALA A 352 -53.76 2.44 -32.94
N GLU A 353 -53.62 1.13 -32.78
CA GLU A 353 -54.35 0.36 -31.78
C GLU A 353 -53.73 0.55 -30.37
N GLU A 354 -52.44 0.53 -30.27
CA GLU A 354 -51.70 0.83 -29.01
C GLU A 354 -52.01 2.25 -28.51
N LYS A 355 -52.05 3.22 -29.42
CA LYS A 355 -52.41 4.61 -29.10
C LYS A 355 -53.83 4.69 -28.52
N ARG A 356 -54.79 4.02 -29.14
CA ARG A 356 -56.18 3.96 -28.65
C ARG A 356 -56.27 3.35 -27.26
N LEU A 357 -55.52 2.26 -26.97
CA LEU A 357 -55.48 1.64 -25.64
C LEU A 357 -54.89 2.56 -24.60
N VAL A 358 -53.80 3.28 -24.93
CA VAL A 358 -53.19 4.26 -24.02
C VAL A 358 -54.10 5.44 -23.76
N GLU A 359 -54.86 5.94 -24.77
CA GLU A 359 -55.86 6.98 -24.59
C GLU A 359 -57.00 6.52 -23.66
N GLN A 360 -57.43 5.27 -23.76
CA GLN A 360 -58.44 4.69 -22.85
C GLN A 360 -57.89 4.57 -21.41
N LEU A 361 -56.63 4.19 -21.26
CA LEU A 361 -55.96 4.18 -19.94
C LEU A 361 -55.87 5.58 -19.36
N ALA A 362 -55.46 6.57 -20.15
CA ALA A 362 -55.34 7.96 -19.71
C ALA A 362 -56.66 8.57 -19.23
N ALA A 363 -57.80 8.08 -19.72
CA ALA A 363 -59.12 8.49 -19.27
C ALA A 363 -59.53 7.91 -17.89
N GLN A 364 -58.79 6.92 -17.36
CA GLN A 364 -59.09 6.32 -16.06
C GLN A 364 -58.69 7.25 -14.90
N PRO A 365 -59.45 7.31 -13.79
CA PRO A 365 -59.17 8.22 -12.66
C PRO A 365 -57.77 8.04 -12.05
N SER A 366 -57.27 6.81 -12.01
CA SER A 366 -55.97 6.48 -11.47
C SER A 366 -54.79 7.06 -12.28
N PHE A 367 -55.00 7.33 -13.59
CA PHE A 367 -54.00 7.88 -14.49
C PHE A 367 -54.08 9.40 -14.67
N GLN A 368 -55.17 10.01 -14.19
CA GLN A 368 -55.39 11.47 -14.27
C GLN A 368 -54.72 12.24 -13.13
N ARG A 369 -54.39 11.60 -12.03
CA ARG A 369 -53.67 12.23 -10.90
C ARG A 369 -52.18 11.90 -10.97
N ALA A 370 -51.40 12.87 -11.42
CA ALA A 370 -50.00 12.90 -11.08
C ALA A 370 -49.89 13.21 -9.57
N GLU A 371 -49.91 12.21 -8.71
CA GLU A 371 -49.53 12.41 -7.32
C GLU A 371 -48.06 12.88 -7.32
N ALA A 372 -47.86 14.14 -6.93
CA ALA A 372 -46.55 14.62 -6.64
C ALA A 372 -45.98 13.69 -5.57
N SER A 373 -44.99 12.87 -5.94
CA SER A 373 -44.32 11.99 -5.02
C SER A 373 -43.81 12.86 -3.86
N LYS A 374 -44.38 12.68 -2.67
CA LYS A 374 -43.97 13.40 -1.47
C LYS A 374 -42.47 13.15 -1.27
N GLY A 375 -41.71 14.17 -1.68
CA GLY A 375 -40.41 14.49 -1.20
C GLY A 375 -39.36 13.38 -1.10
N HIS A 376 -38.69 13.14 -2.21
CA HIS A 376 -37.23 12.90 -2.16
C HIS A 376 -36.70 13.50 -3.46
N ASN A 377 -36.06 14.66 -3.33
CA ASN A 377 -35.33 15.25 -4.44
C ASN A 377 -34.37 14.22 -5.01
N ILE A 378 -34.20 14.16 -6.33
CA ILE A 378 -33.23 13.31 -7.03
C ILE A 378 -31.85 13.45 -6.39
N PHE A 379 -31.52 14.63 -5.89
CA PHE A 379 -30.28 14.91 -5.14
C PHE A 379 -30.20 14.19 -3.79
N ASP A 380 -31.28 13.97 -3.07
CA ASP A 380 -31.27 13.24 -1.79
C ASP A 380 -31.17 11.73 -2.03
N ARG A 381 -31.73 11.23 -3.13
CA ARG A 381 -31.51 9.84 -3.58
C ARG A 381 -30.08 9.61 -4.00
N MET A 382 -29.47 10.51 -4.78
CA MET A 382 -28.05 10.41 -5.14
C MET A 382 -27.13 10.47 -3.92
N LYS A 383 -27.39 11.34 -2.94
CA LYS A 383 -26.59 11.40 -1.71
C LYS A 383 -26.65 10.14 -0.84
N SER A 384 -27.76 9.39 -0.88
CA SER A 384 -27.86 8.11 -0.14
C SER A 384 -27.11 6.96 -0.81
N PHE A 385 -26.69 7.10 -2.09
CA PHE A 385 -25.90 6.12 -2.83
C PHE A 385 -24.39 6.32 -2.67
N PHE A 386 -23.96 7.51 -2.24
CA PHE A 386 -22.53 7.87 -2.08
C PHE A 386 -22.11 7.98 -0.59
N ARG A 387 -22.83 7.31 0.31
CA ARG A 387 -22.46 7.22 1.75
C ARG A 387 -22.08 5.81 2.17
#